data_36f92c963776277258a0af6fcf27fddc
#
_entry.id   36f92c963776277258a0af6fcf27fddc
#
_cell.length_a   1.000
_cell.length_b   1.000
_cell.length_c   1.000
_cell.angle_alpha   90.00
_cell.angle_beta   90.00
_cell.angle_gamma   90.00
#
_symmetry.space_group_name_H-M   'P 1'
#
loop_
_entity.id
_entity.type
_entity.pdbx_description
1 polymer ?
#
loop_
_entity_poly.entity_id
_entity_poly.type
_entity_poly.pdbx_seq_one_letter_code
_entity_poly.pdbx_strand_id
1 'polypeptide(L)'
;EVKASSSQEVFQQMGGALTREGYTKDSYVAALSEREKGFPTGLDINGIGVAIPHTDVSHVNKSGIAIGVLKEPVPFVQMATDDEVVKVKLVFMLSVVNPEAHLEELKQILAIIQDTDVLSKLTEAKEKQQIINIIKEKEITL
;
A
#
# COMPACT_ATOMS: atom_id res chain seq x y z
N GLU A 1 -5.53 1.15 11.98
CA GLU A 1 -4.12 1.17 12.43
C GLU A 1 -3.56 -0.24 12.43
N VAL A 2 -2.35 -0.42 11.88
CA VAL A 2 -1.71 -1.73 11.74
C VAL A 2 -0.50 -1.83 12.66
N LYS A 3 -0.41 -2.90 13.44
CA LYS A 3 0.75 -3.21 14.26
C LYS A 3 1.57 -4.29 13.57
N ALA A 4 2.79 -3.94 13.17
CA ALA A 4 3.71 -4.89 12.55
C ALA A 4 5.13 -4.44 12.82
N SER A 5 6.07 -5.38 12.89
CA SER A 5 7.49 -5.09 13.11
C SER A 5 8.35 -5.37 11.87
N SER A 6 7.76 -5.96 10.82
CA SER A 6 8.47 -6.28 9.60
C SER A 6 7.54 -6.18 8.40
N SER A 7 8.12 -6.04 7.21
CA SER A 7 7.35 -6.03 5.96
C SER A 7 6.56 -7.33 5.80
N GLN A 8 7.13 -8.45 6.22
CA GLN A 8 6.47 -9.75 6.16
C GLN A 8 5.18 -9.76 6.99
N GLU A 9 5.20 -9.20 8.19
CA GLU A 9 4.01 -9.09 9.02
C GLU A 9 2.95 -8.18 8.39
N VAL A 10 3.39 -7.08 7.74
CA VAL A 10 2.48 -6.20 6.99
C VAL A 10 1.78 -6.97 5.89
N PHE A 11 2.52 -7.78 5.13
CA PHE A 11 1.95 -8.58 4.05
C PHE A 11 0.95 -9.61 4.58
N GLN A 12 1.27 -10.26 5.70
CA GLN A 12 0.37 -11.24 6.31
C GLN A 12 -0.93 -10.60 6.80
N GLN A 13 -0.85 -9.45 7.46
CA GLN A 13 -2.03 -8.77 7.98
C GLN A 13 -2.88 -8.15 6.89
N MET A 14 -2.29 -7.29 6.06
CA MET A 14 -3.02 -6.57 5.02
C MET A 14 -3.36 -7.46 3.83
N GLY A 15 -2.40 -8.25 3.36
CA GLY A 15 -2.62 -9.19 2.27
C GLY A 15 -3.60 -10.28 2.66
N GLY A 16 -3.50 -10.78 3.89
CA GLY A 16 -4.44 -11.74 4.44
C GLY A 16 -5.86 -11.21 4.50
N ALA A 17 -6.02 -9.91 4.82
CA ALA A 17 -7.34 -9.27 4.83
C ALA A 17 -7.94 -9.21 3.43
N LEU A 18 -7.14 -8.86 2.42
CA LEU A 18 -7.60 -8.86 1.03
C LEU A 18 -8.01 -10.25 0.58
N THR A 19 -7.28 -11.27 0.97
CA THR A 19 -7.61 -12.66 0.64
C THR A 19 -8.92 -13.09 1.31
N ARG A 20 -9.11 -12.76 2.58
CA ARG A 20 -10.34 -13.10 3.32
C ARG A 20 -11.57 -12.42 2.71
N GLU A 21 -11.40 -11.20 2.20
CA GLU A 21 -12.48 -10.45 1.58
C GLU A 21 -12.71 -10.85 0.11
N GLY A 22 -11.94 -11.79 -0.41
CA GLY A 22 -12.11 -12.32 -1.75
C GLY A 22 -11.46 -11.51 -2.87
N TYR A 23 -10.69 -10.48 -2.55
CA TYR A 23 -10.00 -9.66 -3.55
C TYR A 23 -8.81 -10.39 -4.17
N THR A 24 -8.15 -11.23 -3.39
CA THR A 24 -6.94 -11.91 -3.84
C THR A 24 -7.02 -13.41 -3.56
N LYS A 25 -6.17 -14.17 -4.24
CA LYS A 25 -6.06 -15.61 -4.06
C LYS A 25 -5.17 -15.94 -2.86
N ASP A 26 -5.23 -17.18 -2.38
CA ASP A 26 -4.42 -17.64 -1.25
C ASP A 26 -2.91 -17.48 -1.50
N SER A 27 -2.49 -17.45 -2.75
CA SER A 27 -1.08 -17.27 -3.15
C SER A 27 -0.58 -15.82 -3.05
N TYR A 28 -1.47 -14.86 -2.78
CA TYR A 28 -1.14 -13.43 -2.85
C TYR A 28 -0.06 -13.01 -1.84
N VAL A 29 -0.18 -13.40 -0.59
CA VAL A 29 0.79 -13.01 0.45
C VAL A 29 2.20 -13.53 0.12
N ALA A 30 2.31 -14.79 -0.28
CA ALA A 30 3.60 -15.37 -0.67
C ALA A 30 4.18 -14.66 -1.89
N ALA A 31 3.32 -14.33 -2.86
CA ALA A 31 3.73 -13.61 -4.07
C ALA A 31 4.22 -12.19 -3.74
N LEU A 32 3.56 -11.49 -2.81
CA LEU A 32 4.02 -10.18 -2.34
C LEU A 32 5.43 -10.26 -1.78
N SER A 33 5.69 -11.25 -0.94
CA SER A 33 7.01 -11.43 -0.31
C SER A 33 8.10 -11.67 -1.34
N GLU A 34 7.83 -12.51 -2.33
CA GLU A 34 8.79 -12.81 -3.39
C GLU A 34 9.03 -11.60 -4.29
N ARG A 35 7.97 -10.89 -4.67
CA ARG A 35 8.09 -9.72 -5.53
C ARG A 35 8.86 -8.60 -4.84
N GLU A 36 8.61 -8.37 -3.56
CA GLU A 36 9.27 -7.31 -2.81
C GLU A 36 10.80 -7.51 -2.74
N LYS A 37 11.25 -8.76 -2.73
CA LYS A 37 12.69 -9.06 -2.76
C LYS A 37 13.35 -8.58 -4.03
N GLY A 38 12.68 -8.76 -5.18
CA GLY A 38 13.23 -8.38 -6.48
C GLY A 38 12.85 -6.97 -6.92
N PHE A 39 11.70 -6.48 -6.47
CA PHE A 39 11.15 -5.17 -6.85
C PHE A 39 10.64 -4.43 -5.63
N PRO A 40 11.55 -3.85 -4.82
CA PRO A 40 11.16 -3.13 -3.60
C PRO A 40 10.23 -1.95 -3.89
N THR A 41 9.30 -1.69 -2.98
CA THR A 41 8.28 -0.65 -3.16
C THR A 41 8.33 0.48 -2.13
N GLY A 42 9.36 0.53 -1.29
CA GLY A 42 9.50 1.61 -0.31
C GLY A 42 9.86 2.93 -0.98
N LEU A 43 9.20 4.00 -0.56
CA LEU A 43 9.41 5.36 -1.08
C LEU A 43 9.48 6.34 0.07
N ASP A 44 10.33 7.36 -0.06
CA ASP A 44 10.37 8.50 0.85
C ASP A 44 9.77 9.70 0.12
N ILE A 45 8.59 10.14 0.57
CA ILE A 45 7.89 11.28 0.00
C ILE A 45 7.98 12.43 1.00
N ASN A 46 8.98 13.29 0.82
CA ASN A 46 9.21 14.46 1.68
C ASN A 46 9.27 14.10 3.18
N GLY A 47 9.98 13.01 3.51
CA GLY A 47 10.16 12.56 4.88
C GLY A 47 9.10 11.57 5.36
N ILE A 48 8.09 11.27 4.55
CA ILE A 48 7.05 10.29 4.89
C ILE A 48 7.34 8.99 4.14
N GLY A 49 7.57 7.90 4.87
CA GLY A 49 7.81 6.59 4.29
C GLY A 49 6.52 5.94 3.82
N VAL A 50 6.48 5.54 2.56
CA VAL A 50 5.31 4.95 1.90
C VAL A 50 5.73 3.66 1.20
N ALA A 51 4.89 2.64 1.21
CA ALA A 51 5.11 1.42 0.42
C ALA A 51 3.89 1.14 -0.45
N ILE A 52 4.13 0.56 -1.64
CA ILE A 52 3.08 0.24 -2.60
C ILE A 52 3.17 -1.23 -3.01
N PRO A 53 3.00 -2.19 -2.08
CA PRO A 53 3.12 -3.61 -2.41
C PRO A 53 2.05 -4.04 -3.41
N HIS A 54 2.44 -4.87 -4.38
CA HIS A 54 1.51 -5.42 -5.38
C HIS A 54 2.11 -6.68 -6.01
N THR A 55 1.29 -7.42 -6.73
CA THR A 55 1.71 -8.65 -7.41
C THR A 55 1.23 -8.63 -8.86
N ASP A 56 1.60 -9.70 -9.59
CA ASP A 56 1.01 -9.98 -10.89
C ASP A 56 -0.48 -10.27 -10.77
N VAL A 57 -1.22 -10.04 -11.85
CA VAL A 57 -2.67 -10.25 -11.90
C VAL A 57 -3.08 -11.70 -11.63
N SER A 58 -2.18 -12.66 -11.82
CA SER A 58 -2.46 -14.09 -11.59
C SER A 58 -2.83 -14.41 -10.15
N HIS A 59 -2.49 -13.56 -9.20
CA HIS A 59 -2.79 -13.75 -7.78
C HIS A 59 -3.99 -12.93 -7.30
N VAL A 60 -4.74 -12.31 -8.22
CA VAL A 60 -5.78 -11.34 -7.91
C VAL A 60 -7.11 -11.76 -8.51
N ASN A 61 -8.20 -11.62 -7.75
CA ASN A 61 -9.56 -11.89 -8.21
C ASN A 61 -10.34 -10.61 -8.54
N LYS A 62 -10.17 -9.56 -7.75
CA LYS A 62 -10.87 -8.28 -7.92
C LYS A 62 -9.92 -7.13 -7.66
N SER A 63 -10.18 -6.00 -8.32
CA SER A 63 -9.40 -4.79 -8.08
C SER A 63 -9.83 -4.12 -6.78
N GLY A 64 -8.86 -3.61 -6.03
CA GLY A 64 -9.08 -2.89 -4.80
C GLY A 64 -7.78 -2.33 -4.25
N ILE A 65 -7.89 -1.60 -3.15
CA ILE A 65 -6.73 -1.07 -2.46
C ILE A 65 -6.94 -1.19 -0.95
N ALA A 66 -5.92 -1.66 -0.26
CA ALA A 66 -5.90 -1.65 1.20
C ALA A 66 -4.92 -0.58 1.66
N ILE A 67 -5.39 0.35 2.48
CA ILE A 67 -4.58 1.43 3.03
C ILE A 67 -4.33 1.15 4.50
N GLY A 68 -3.05 1.00 4.87
CA GLY A 68 -2.66 0.75 6.24
C GLY A 68 -1.84 1.90 6.79
N VAL A 69 -2.20 2.36 7.99
CA VAL A 69 -1.39 3.30 8.76
C VAL A 69 -0.69 2.48 9.83
N LEU A 70 0.63 2.39 9.75
CA LEU A 70 1.40 1.56 10.66
C LEU A 70 1.55 2.27 12.00
N LYS A 71 1.33 1.56 13.09
CA LYS A 71 1.47 2.12 14.43
C LYS A 71 2.91 2.58 14.68
N GLU A 72 3.87 1.72 14.33
CA GLU A 72 5.28 2.04 14.35
C GLU A 72 5.84 1.93 12.93
N PRO A 73 6.78 2.79 12.53
CA PRO A 73 7.39 2.67 11.20
C PRO A 73 8.05 1.30 11.01
N VAL A 74 7.91 0.75 9.82
CA VAL A 74 8.45 -0.56 9.47
C VAL A 74 9.47 -0.39 8.36
N PRO A 75 10.66 -1.02 8.44
CA PRO A 75 11.68 -0.90 7.40
C PRO A 75 11.26 -1.65 6.13
N PHE A 76 11.30 -0.95 5.01
CA PHE A 76 11.15 -1.53 3.67
C PHE A 76 12.37 -1.13 2.86
N VAL A 77 12.75 -1.96 1.90
CA VAL A 77 13.82 -1.59 0.96
C VAL A 77 13.28 -0.52 0.01
N GLN A 78 14.08 0.50 -0.24
CA GLN A 78 13.69 1.60 -1.13
C GLN A 78 13.64 1.14 -2.57
N MET A 79 12.61 1.60 -3.30
CA MET A 79 12.41 1.30 -4.71
C MET A 79 13.67 1.65 -5.53
N ALA A 80 14.02 0.79 -6.47
CA ALA A 80 15.18 0.93 -7.35
C ALA A 80 16.55 0.89 -6.62
N THR A 81 16.58 0.34 -5.39
CA THR A 81 17.83 0.07 -4.67
C THR A 81 17.85 -1.38 -4.22
N ASP A 82 19.03 -1.87 -3.82
CA ASP A 82 19.18 -3.23 -3.29
C ASP A 82 19.20 -3.26 -1.76
N ASP A 83 19.63 -2.19 -1.12
CA ASP A 83 19.93 -2.17 0.31
C ASP A 83 19.53 -0.91 1.05
N GLU A 84 19.09 0.12 0.35
CA GLU A 84 18.61 1.34 0.99
C GLU A 84 17.30 1.07 1.70
N VAL A 85 17.14 1.56 2.94
CA VAL A 85 15.97 1.29 3.78
C VAL A 85 15.19 2.56 4.04
N VAL A 86 13.88 2.46 3.89
CA VAL A 86 12.92 3.52 4.22
C VAL A 86 12.08 3.05 5.39
N LYS A 87 11.88 3.90 6.38
CA LYS A 87 10.95 3.61 7.48
C LYS A 87 9.54 3.98 7.04
N VAL A 88 8.75 2.96 6.74
CA VAL A 88 7.42 3.12 6.15
C VAL A 88 6.36 3.31 7.23
N LYS A 89 5.54 4.34 7.07
CA LYS A 89 4.41 4.63 7.94
C LYS A 89 3.07 4.34 7.26
N LEU A 90 3.01 4.50 5.93
CA LEU A 90 1.79 4.27 5.14
C LEU A 90 2.00 3.17 4.12
N VAL A 91 1.03 2.27 4.01
CA VAL A 91 1.07 1.18 3.02
C VAL A 91 -0.17 1.26 2.14
N PHE A 92 0.03 1.31 0.83
CA PHE A 92 -1.03 1.25 -0.18
C PHE A 92 -0.88 -0.08 -0.91
N MET A 93 -1.56 -1.10 -0.42
CA MET A 93 -1.46 -2.46 -0.98
C MET A 93 -2.48 -2.63 -2.09
N LEU A 94 -1.99 -2.90 -3.30
CA LEU A 94 -2.81 -2.92 -4.50
C LEU A 94 -3.22 -4.33 -4.92
N SER A 95 -4.48 -4.43 -5.32
CA SER A 95 -5.05 -5.62 -5.95
C SER A 95 -5.59 -5.15 -7.31
N VAL A 96 -4.93 -5.52 -8.41
CA VAL A 96 -5.29 -5.05 -9.76
C VAL A 96 -5.51 -6.24 -10.68
N VAL A 97 -6.72 -6.35 -11.24
CA VAL A 97 -7.07 -7.44 -12.16
C VAL A 97 -6.61 -7.11 -13.59
N ASN A 98 -6.85 -5.88 -14.03
CA ASN A 98 -6.51 -5.45 -15.38
C ASN A 98 -5.93 -4.05 -15.32
N PRO A 99 -4.59 -3.91 -15.37
CA PRO A 99 -3.95 -2.59 -15.25
C PRO A 99 -4.42 -1.58 -16.28
N GLU A 100 -4.71 -2.03 -17.51
CA GLU A 100 -5.17 -1.12 -18.58
C GLU A 100 -6.57 -0.60 -18.30
N ALA A 101 -7.48 -1.46 -17.85
CA ALA A 101 -8.86 -1.08 -17.56
C ALA A 101 -8.96 -0.18 -16.31
N HIS A 102 -7.98 -0.26 -15.41
CA HIS A 102 -7.98 0.49 -14.15
C HIS A 102 -6.93 1.60 -14.12
N LEU A 103 -6.54 2.10 -15.30
CA LEU A 103 -5.51 3.12 -15.42
C LEU A 103 -5.89 4.42 -14.67
N GLU A 104 -7.15 4.82 -14.73
CA GLU A 104 -7.61 6.04 -14.06
C GLU A 104 -7.52 5.91 -12.53
N GLU A 105 -7.90 4.74 -11.99
CA GLU A 105 -7.79 4.48 -10.54
C GLU A 105 -6.33 4.49 -10.10
N LEU A 106 -5.43 3.93 -10.90
CA LEU A 106 -3.99 3.94 -10.61
C LEU A 106 -3.44 5.36 -10.62
N LYS A 107 -3.88 6.20 -11.56
CA LYS A 107 -3.48 7.61 -11.61
C LYS A 107 -3.95 8.37 -10.37
N GLN A 108 -5.17 8.10 -9.90
CA GLN A 108 -5.70 8.72 -8.68
C GLN A 108 -4.89 8.31 -7.45
N ILE A 109 -4.52 7.04 -7.35
CA ILE A 109 -3.68 6.53 -6.27
C ILE A 109 -2.31 7.23 -6.28
N LEU A 110 -1.69 7.35 -7.45
CA LEU A 110 -0.41 8.03 -7.60
C LEU A 110 -0.51 9.50 -7.21
N ALA A 111 -1.61 10.18 -7.56
CA ALA A 111 -1.85 11.56 -7.17
C ALA A 111 -1.94 11.70 -5.65
N ILE A 112 -2.61 10.77 -4.98
CA ILE A 112 -2.71 10.74 -3.51
C ILE A 112 -1.33 10.55 -2.88
N ILE A 113 -0.55 9.61 -3.40
CA ILE A 113 0.79 9.29 -2.88
C ILE A 113 1.74 10.49 -3.03
N GLN A 114 1.58 11.30 -4.06
CA GLN A 114 2.41 12.48 -4.30
C GLN A 114 1.95 13.71 -3.55
N ASP A 115 0.78 13.67 -2.92
CA ASP A 115 0.23 14.82 -2.17
C ASP A 115 0.68 14.74 -0.71
N THR A 116 1.68 15.53 -0.35
CA THR A 116 2.27 15.53 0.99
C THR A 116 1.27 15.88 2.08
N ASP A 117 0.35 16.81 1.82
CA ASP A 117 -0.68 17.18 2.80
C ASP A 117 -1.60 16.02 3.11
N VAL A 118 -2.03 15.29 2.09
CA VAL A 118 -2.87 14.10 2.26
C VAL A 118 -2.12 13.01 3.02
N LEU A 119 -0.86 12.77 2.66
CA LEU A 119 -0.03 11.77 3.36
C LEU A 119 0.14 12.13 4.84
N SER A 120 0.38 13.41 5.14
CA SER A 120 0.51 13.85 6.54
C SER A 120 -0.77 13.59 7.34
N LYS A 121 -1.92 13.88 6.76
CA LYS A 121 -3.21 13.61 7.40
C LYS A 121 -3.42 12.11 7.63
N LEU A 122 -3.05 11.29 6.65
CA LEU A 122 -3.17 9.84 6.78
C LEU A 122 -2.29 9.28 7.90
N THR A 123 -1.06 9.81 8.07
CA THR A 123 -0.18 9.33 9.14
C THR A 123 -0.75 9.59 10.53
N GLU A 124 -1.60 10.57 10.68
CA GLU A 124 -2.25 10.92 11.95
C GLU A 124 -3.57 10.19 12.17
N ALA A 125 -4.12 9.55 11.13
CA ALA A 125 -5.38 8.84 11.22
C ALA A 125 -5.24 7.58 12.08
N LYS A 126 -6.16 7.37 13.00
CA LYS A 126 -6.17 6.20 13.90
C LYS A 126 -7.32 5.26 13.64
N GLU A 127 -8.38 5.75 12.99
CA GLU A 127 -9.58 4.98 12.72
C GLU A 127 -9.84 4.88 11.22
N LYS A 128 -10.47 3.79 10.82
CA LYS A 128 -10.80 3.50 9.42
C LYS A 128 -11.60 4.65 8.79
N GLN A 129 -12.56 5.21 9.52
CA GLN A 129 -13.39 6.28 8.98
C GLN A 129 -12.61 7.56 8.68
N GLN A 130 -11.59 7.86 9.48
CA GLN A 130 -10.70 9.00 9.21
C GLN A 130 -9.96 8.83 7.88
N ILE A 131 -9.46 7.61 7.61
CA ILE A 131 -8.78 7.30 6.36
C ILE A 131 -9.73 7.49 5.18
N ILE A 132 -10.94 6.95 5.28
CA ILE A 132 -11.96 7.06 4.23
C ILE A 132 -12.30 8.52 3.95
N ASN A 133 -12.48 9.33 4.99
CA ASN A 133 -12.83 10.74 4.83
C ASN A 133 -11.72 11.53 4.13
N ILE A 134 -10.45 11.29 4.49
CA ILE A 134 -9.31 11.96 3.87
C ILE A 134 -9.24 11.64 2.37
N ILE A 135 -9.41 10.37 2.02
CA ILE A 135 -9.36 9.92 0.63
C ILE A 135 -10.52 10.52 -0.17
N LYS A 136 -11.73 10.56 0.40
CA LYS A 136 -12.90 11.14 -0.28
C LYS A 136 -12.73 12.63 -0.56
N GLU A 137 -12.16 13.38 0.38
CA GLU A 137 -11.87 14.80 0.19
C GLU A 137 -10.92 15.00 -0.99
N LYS A 138 -9.88 14.16 -1.07
CA LYS A 138 -8.92 14.24 -2.17
C LYS A 138 -9.57 13.90 -3.51
N GLU A 139 -10.44 12.90 -3.55
CA GLU A 139 -11.15 12.53 -4.78
C GLU A 139 -12.00 13.67 -5.33
N ILE A 140 -12.62 14.46 -4.45
CA ILE A 140 -13.43 15.62 -4.86
C ILE A 140 -12.55 16.68 -5.55
N THR A 141 -11.29 16.80 -5.16
CA THR A 141 -10.38 17.80 -5.72
C THR A 141 -9.64 17.30 -6.98
N LEU A 142 -9.72 16.02 -7.25
CA LEU A 142 -9.14 15.44 -8.45
C LEU A 142 -10.07 15.64 -9.63
#